data_e3dfbc3d3da91d37b77f4246da3afeb7
#
_entry.id   e3dfbc3d3da91d37b77f4246da3afeb7
#
_cell.length_a   1.000
_cell.length_b   1.000
_cell.length_c   1.000
_cell.angle_alpha   90.00
_cell.angle_beta   90.00
_cell.angle_gamma   90.00
#
_symmetry.space_group_name_H-M   'P 1'
#
loop_
_entity.id
_entity.type
_entity.pdbx_description
1 polymer ?
#
loop_
_entity_poly.entity_id
_entity_poly.type
_entity_poly.pdbx_seq_one_letter_code
_entity_poly.pdbx_strand_id
1 'polypeptide(L)'
;VKLAELEALLALEAVIVVDEAYVEFGGQTVIPLIASHPNLVVLRTFSKWAGLAGLRVGYSISHPELASHMMAIKQPYNVNVAADAGARTAIAHWAEISETLACIVAERDRMARLCSGLGWLKPLPSQANFVLFAVEGRPAKDVAAALRSKGVLVRYYDRTDLANYIRIS
;
A
#
# COMPACT_ATOMS: atom_id res chain seq x y z
N VAL A 1 -10.48 -0.84 -5.80
CA VAL A 1 -11.89 -0.40 -5.91
C VAL A 1 -12.05 0.26 -7.27
N LYS A 2 -13.09 -0.09 -8.03
CA LYS A 2 -13.41 0.56 -9.29
C LYS A 2 -14.04 1.93 -9.00
N LEU A 3 -13.83 2.90 -9.89
CA LEU A 3 -14.35 4.26 -9.68
C LEU A 3 -15.88 4.27 -9.46
N ALA A 4 -16.63 3.53 -10.27
CA ALA A 4 -18.10 3.44 -10.12
C ALA A 4 -18.56 2.84 -8.77
N GLU A 5 -17.77 1.91 -8.20
CA GLU A 5 -18.05 1.35 -6.87
C GLU A 5 -17.76 2.40 -5.78
N LEU A 6 -16.72 3.19 -5.95
CA LEU A 6 -16.40 4.30 -5.04
C LEU A 6 -17.47 5.39 -5.09
N GLU A 7 -17.92 5.78 -6.28
CA GLU A 7 -18.99 6.77 -6.46
C GLU A 7 -20.28 6.33 -5.76
N ALA A 8 -20.63 5.04 -5.84
CA ALA A 8 -21.79 4.51 -5.12
C ALA A 8 -21.62 4.58 -3.58
N LEU A 9 -20.40 4.38 -3.08
CA LEU A 9 -20.09 4.55 -1.65
C LEU A 9 -20.15 6.03 -1.23
N LEU A 10 -19.64 6.94 -2.06
CA LEU A 10 -19.62 8.37 -1.79
C LEU A 10 -21.01 9.00 -1.75
N ALA A 11 -22.02 8.35 -2.34
CA ALA A 11 -23.43 8.75 -2.26
C ALA A 11 -24.09 8.42 -0.91
N LEU A 12 -23.42 7.66 -0.04
CA LEU A 12 -23.96 7.31 1.27
C LEU A 12 -23.78 8.48 2.27
N GLU A 13 -24.68 8.58 3.25
CA GLU A 13 -24.56 9.46 4.41
C GLU A 13 -23.53 8.94 5.43
N ALA A 14 -22.28 8.76 4.97
CA ALA A 14 -21.19 8.24 5.78
C ALA A 14 -19.85 8.85 5.34
N VAL A 15 -18.89 8.90 6.24
CA VAL A 15 -17.51 9.23 5.89
C VAL A 15 -16.87 8.03 5.20
N ILE A 16 -16.41 8.24 3.98
CA ILE A 16 -15.72 7.22 3.19
C ILE A 16 -14.21 7.45 3.28
N VAL A 17 -13.50 6.42 3.77
CA VAL A 17 -12.04 6.47 3.92
C VAL A 17 -11.41 5.59 2.86
N VAL A 18 -10.58 6.18 2.00
CA VAL A 18 -9.79 5.46 0.99
C VAL A 18 -8.33 5.40 1.43
N ASP A 19 -7.83 4.20 1.65
CA ASP A 19 -6.42 3.97 2.00
C ASP A 19 -5.57 3.88 0.72
N GLU A 20 -4.80 4.93 0.47
CA GLU A 20 -3.84 5.04 -0.64
C GLU A 20 -2.39 4.78 -0.19
N ALA A 21 -2.17 3.94 0.81
CA ALA A 21 -0.82 3.68 1.36
C ALA A 21 0.19 3.13 0.34
N TYR A 22 -0.26 2.67 -0.81
CA TYR A 22 0.58 2.11 -1.88
C TYR A 22 0.41 2.82 -3.23
N VAL A 23 -0.28 3.96 -3.28
CA VAL A 23 -0.61 4.63 -4.55
C VAL A 23 0.62 4.99 -5.39
N GLU A 24 1.74 5.31 -4.75
CA GLU A 24 2.99 5.67 -5.41
C GLU A 24 3.62 4.49 -6.21
N PHE A 25 3.16 3.26 -6.01
CA PHE A 25 3.61 2.07 -6.75
C PHE A 25 2.77 1.77 -8.01
N GLY A 26 2.04 2.74 -8.54
CA GLY A 26 1.26 2.64 -9.78
C GLY A 26 -0.25 2.62 -9.58
N GLY A 27 -0.74 3.00 -8.39
CA GLY A 27 -2.15 3.21 -8.12
C GLY A 27 -2.70 4.49 -8.74
N GLN A 28 -4.03 4.54 -8.87
CA GLN A 28 -4.74 5.77 -9.22
C GLN A 28 -5.22 6.47 -7.94
N THR A 29 -4.97 7.77 -7.83
CA THR A 29 -5.43 8.57 -6.70
C THR A 29 -6.86 9.04 -6.89
N VAL A 30 -7.61 9.07 -5.78
CA VAL A 30 -8.98 9.63 -5.74
C VAL A 30 -9.01 11.03 -5.12
N ILE A 31 -7.85 11.63 -4.81
CA ILE A 31 -7.76 12.99 -4.25
C ILE A 31 -8.59 14.03 -5.05
N PRO A 32 -8.61 14.02 -6.40
CA PRO A 32 -9.41 15.00 -7.16
C PRO A 32 -10.91 14.95 -6.84
N LEU A 33 -11.44 13.86 -6.32
CA LEU A 33 -12.85 13.72 -5.96
C LEU A 33 -13.22 14.46 -4.66
N ILE A 34 -12.23 14.82 -3.82
CA ILE A 34 -12.48 15.51 -2.54
C ILE A 34 -13.24 16.84 -2.75
N ALA A 35 -12.97 17.54 -3.85
CA ALA A 35 -13.62 18.82 -4.15
C ALA A 35 -15.14 18.69 -4.34
N SER A 36 -15.63 17.55 -4.82
CA SER A 36 -17.06 17.27 -5.04
C SER A 36 -17.68 16.34 -4.00
N HIS A 37 -16.88 15.72 -3.14
CA HIS A 37 -17.34 14.75 -2.15
C HIS A 37 -16.75 15.10 -0.76
N PRO A 38 -17.41 15.97 0.01
CA PRO A 38 -16.90 16.44 1.31
C PRO A 38 -16.81 15.33 2.36
N ASN A 39 -17.45 14.18 2.15
CA ASN A 39 -17.40 13.00 3.00
C ASN A 39 -16.21 12.06 2.67
N LEU A 40 -15.34 12.40 1.69
CA LEU A 40 -14.17 11.60 1.32
C LEU A 40 -12.95 11.98 2.15
N VAL A 41 -12.29 10.96 2.72
CA VAL A 41 -10.95 11.05 3.34
C VAL A 41 -10.01 10.13 2.60
N VAL A 42 -8.87 10.65 2.17
CA VAL A 42 -7.79 9.85 1.58
C VAL A 42 -6.65 9.75 2.57
N LEU A 43 -6.20 8.52 2.86
CA LEU A 43 -5.06 8.27 3.74
C LEU A 43 -3.81 7.97 2.93
N ARG A 44 -2.68 8.56 3.31
CA ARG A 44 -1.36 8.29 2.74
C ARG A 44 -0.29 8.12 3.82
N THR A 45 0.80 7.47 3.48
CA THR A 45 1.86 7.16 4.43
C THR A 45 3.25 7.36 3.82
N PHE A 46 4.20 7.79 4.63
CA PHE A 46 5.63 7.76 4.30
C PHE A 46 6.28 6.39 4.60
N SER A 47 5.54 5.48 5.21
CA SER A 47 6.05 4.16 5.61
C SER A 47 6.49 3.27 4.45
N LYS A 48 5.94 3.47 3.25
CA LYS A 48 6.16 2.59 2.10
C LYS A 48 7.09 3.24 1.09
N TRP A 49 6.62 4.26 0.39
CA TRP A 49 7.35 4.91 -0.69
C TRP A 49 8.63 5.63 -0.22
N ALA A 50 8.62 6.21 0.98
CA ALA A 50 9.75 6.93 1.55
C ALA A 50 10.63 6.09 2.49
N GLY A 51 10.29 4.81 2.73
CA GLY A 51 11.06 3.94 3.63
C GLY A 51 11.00 4.31 5.11
N LEU A 52 10.07 5.19 5.53
CA LEU A 52 10.01 5.74 6.89
C LEU A 52 9.08 4.94 7.83
N ALA A 53 8.95 3.63 7.63
CA ALA A 53 8.03 2.79 8.39
C ALA A 53 8.25 2.87 9.92
N GLY A 54 9.51 2.96 10.36
CA GLY A 54 9.87 3.07 11.77
C GLY A 54 9.53 4.42 12.41
N LEU A 55 9.34 5.48 11.62
CA LEU A 55 9.03 6.82 12.12
C LEU A 55 7.55 7.08 12.35
N ARG A 56 6.65 6.19 11.93
CA ARG A 56 5.21 6.23 12.18
C ARG A 56 4.53 7.52 11.71
N VAL A 57 4.83 7.98 10.49
CA VAL A 57 4.27 9.21 9.91
C VAL A 57 3.45 8.91 8.65
N GLY A 58 2.30 9.54 8.57
CA GLY A 58 1.38 9.56 7.45
C GLY A 58 0.51 10.82 7.51
N TYR A 59 -0.37 10.97 6.55
CA TYR A 59 -1.25 12.11 6.47
C TYR A 59 -2.59 11.73 5.85
N SER A 60 -3.60 12.54 6.13
CA SER A 60 -4.91 12.46 5.49
C SER A 60 -5.18 13.71 4.66
N ILE A 61 -5.95 13.55 3.61
CA ILE A 61 -6.43 14.64 2.76
C ILE A 61 -7.95 14.52 2.72
N SER A 62 -8.64 15.61 3.01
CA SER A 62 -10.11 15.67 3.04
C SER A 62 -10.61 17.08 2.82
N HIS A 63 -11.93 17.25 2.72
CA HIS A 63 -12.54 18.58 2.72
C HIS A 63 -12.12 19.36 3.99
N PRO A 64 -11.86 20.70 3.91
CA PRO A 64 -11.37 21.50 5.04
C PRO A 64 -12.21 21.38 6.32
N GLU A 65 -13.52 21.31 6.21
CA GLU A 65 -14.42 21.15 7.35
C GLU A 65 -14.15 19.84 8.10
N LEU A 66 -14.06 18.71 7.37
CA LEU A 66 -13.76 17.41 7.96
C LEU A 66 -12.33 17.37 8.53
N ALA A 67 -11.37 17.97 7.84
CA ALA A 67 -10.00 18.14 8.36
C ALA A 67 -9.97 18.92 9.69
N SER A 68 -10.79 19.98 9.81
CA SER A 68 -10.91 20.76 11.04
C SER A 68 -11.42 19.91 12.21
N HIS A 69 -12.44 19.08 11.99
CA HIS A 69 -12.94 18.15 13.01
C HIS A 69 -11.87 17.14 13.43
N MET A 70 -11.16 16.54 12.49
CA MET A 70 -10.07 15.63 12.79
C MET A 70 -8.94 16.31 13.58
N MET A 71 -8.60 17.56 13.23
CA MET A 71 -7.59 18.33 13.97
C MET A 71 -8.01 18.66 15.40
N ALA A 72 -9.31 18.88 15.66
CA ALA A 72 -9.82 19.16 16.99
C ALA A 72 -9.74 17.97 17.95
N ILE A 73 -9.81 16.73 17.43
CA ILE A 73 -9.80 15.50 18.24
C ILE A 73 -8.47 14.76 18.25
N LYS A 74 -7.53 15.10 17.33
CA LYS A 74 -6.23 14.45 17.29
C LYS A 74 -5.44 14.70 18.57
N GLN A 75 -4.66 13.71 18.99
CA GLN A 75 -3.74 13.90 20.12
C GLN A 75 -2.67 14.97 19.80
N PRO A 76 -2.31 15.82 20.75
CA PRO A 76 -1.16 16.69 20.62
C PRO A 76 0.12 15.83 20.53
N TYR A 77 1.15 16.35 19.85
CA TYR A 77 2.48 15.71 19.75
C TYR A 77 2.49 14.31 19.12
N ASN A 78 1.50 13.98 18.31
CA ASN A 78 1.39 12.68 17.65
C ASN A 78 2.46 12.42 16.57
N VAL A 79 3.11 13.46 16.05
CA VAL A 79 4.25 13.35 15.12
C VAL A 79 5.52 13.74 15.85
N ASN A 80 6.50 12.84 15.90
CA ASN A 80 7.79 13.13 16.53
C ASN A 80 8.71 13.94 15.59
N VAL A 81 9.70 14.62 16.15
CA VAL A 81 10.62 15.51 15.41
C VAL A 81 11.39 14.80 14.30
N ALA A 82 11.81 13.54 14.52
CA ALA A 82 12.51 12.76 13.51
C ALA A 82 11.58 12.40 12.34
N ALA A 83 10.30 12.13 12.62
CA ALA A 83 9.30 11.87 11.59
C ALA A 83 9.02 13.13 10.75
N ASP A 84 8.90 14.32 11.35
CA ASP A 84 8.73 15.58 10.62
C ASP A 84 9.94 15.86 9.73
N ALA A 85 11.15 15.77 10.27
CA ALA A 85 12.38 15.98 9.50
C ALA A 85 12.49 14.96 8.35
N GLY A 86 12.25 13.68 8.62
CA GLY A 86 12.29 12.61 7.61
C GLY A 86 11.27 12.82 6.49
N ALA A 87 10.03 13.18 6.84
CA ALA A 87 8.97 13.42 5.85
C ALA A 87 9.31 14.62 4.94
N ARG A 88 9.78 15.75 5.51
CA ARG A 88 10.22 16.93 4.74
C ARG A 88 11.38 16.59 3.80
N THR A 89 12.37 15.83 4.29
CA THR A 89 13.51 15.38 3.48
C THR A 89 13.04 14.50 2.34
N ALA A 90 12.15 13.52 2.60
CA ALA A 90 11.62 12.66 1.56
C ALA A 90 10.88 13.43 0.46
N ILE A 91 10.10 14.45 0.83
CA ILE A 91 9.40 15.32 -0.13
C ILE A 91 10.42 16.13 -0.96
N ALA A 92 11.44 16.69 -0.31
CA ALA A 92 12.48 17.48 -0.99
C ALA A 92 13.29 16.65 -2.00
N HIS A 93 13.48 15.36 -1.72
CA HIS A 93 14.19 14.39 -2.58
C HIS A 93 13.25 13.51 -3.41
N TRP A 94 12.06 14.00 -3.72
CA TRP A 94 11.05 13.22 -4.47
C TRP A 94 11.57 12.71 -5.80
N ALA A 95 12.35 13.50 -6.54
CA ALA A 95 12.90 13.10 -7.84
C ALA A 95 13.72 11.79 -7.75
N GLU A 96 14.66 11.72 -6.79
CA GLU A 96 15.51 10.55 -6.57
C GLU A 96 14.69 9.34 -6.08
N ILE A 97 13.74 9.57 -5.17
CA ILE A 97 12.86 8.53 -4.65
C ILE A 97 11.96 7.98 -5.76
N SER A 98 11.43 8.84 -6.63
CA SER A 98 10.55 8.41 -7.74
C SER A 98 11.27 7.51 -8.75
N GLU A 99 12.57 7.68 -9.00
CA GLU A 99 13.37 6.76 -9.79
C GLU A 99 13.47 5.37 -9.12
N THR A 100 13.70 5.35 -7.81
CA THR A 100 13.72 4.11 -7.03
C THR A 100 12.36 3.41 -7.07
N LEU A 101 11.25 4.15 -6.96
CA LEU A 101 9.90 3.60 -7.06
C LEU A 101 9.64 2.99 -8.44
N ALA A 102 10.08 3.65 -9.51
CA ALA A 102 9.98 3.12 -10.86
C ALA A 102 10.74 1.78 -11.01
N CYS A 103 11.94 1.67 -10.44
CA CYS A 103 12.70 0.42 -10.40
C CYS A 103 11.95 -0.68 -9.62
N ILE A 104 11.38 -0.36 -8.46
CA ILE A 104 10.59 -1.33 -7.66
C ILE A 104 9.38 -1.84 -8.45
N VAL A 105 8.66 -0.95 -9.14
CA VAL A 105 7.51 -1.32 -9.98
C VAL A 105 7.95 -2.24 -11.13
N ALA A 106 9.03 -1.89 -11.83
CA ALA A 106 9.56 -2.70 -12.92
C ALA A 106 9.99 -4.09 -12.45
N GLU A 107 10.68 -4.19 -11.32
CA GLU A 107 11.13 -5.46 -10.74
C GLU A 107 9.96 -6.29 -10.20
N ARG A 108 8.95 -5.68 -9.58
CA ARG A 108 7.70 -6.35 -9.20
C ARG A 108 7.07 -7.04 -10.41
N ASP A 109 6.93 -6.31 -11.50
CA ASP A 109 6.27 -6.81 -12.70
C ASP A 109 7.13 -7.87 -13.42
N ARG A 110 8.47 -7.72 -13.40
CA ARG A 110 9.42 -8.75 -13.89
C ARG A 110 9.31 -10.02 -13.07
N MET A 111 9.30 -9.92 -11.74
CA MET A 111 9.15 -11.06 -10.83
C MET A 111 7.81 -11.78 -11.06
N ALA A 112 6.71 -11.04 -11.20
CA ALA A 112 5.39 -11.62 -11.46
C ALA A 112 5.39 -12.43 -12.76
N ARG A 113 5.98 -11.90 -13.85
CA ARG A 113 6.11 -12.62 -15.13
C ARG A 113 6.95 -13.90 -15.01
N LEU A 114 8.13 -13.82 -14.38
CA LEU A 114 9.02 -14.98 -14.22
C LEU A 114 8.37 -16.08 -13.37
N CYS A 115 7.75 -15.72 -12.25
CA CYS A 115 7.08 -16.68 -11.39
C CYS A 115 5.87 -17.32 -12.06
N SER A 116 5.11 -16.56 -12.87
CA SER A 116 4.00 -17.12 -13.66
C SER A 116 4.45 -18.22 -14.61
N GLY A 117 5.66 -18.12 -15.15
CA GLY A 117 6.26 -19.15 -16.02
C GLY A 117 6.50 -20.50 -15.35
N LEU A 118 6.48 -20.56 -14.00
CA LEU A 118 6.62 -21.83 -13.25
C LEU A 118 5.36 -22.71 -13.31
N GLY A 119 4.23 -22.19 -13.78
CA GLY A 119 2.99 -22.92 -13.95
C GLY A 119 2.18 -23.15 -12.67
N TRP A 120 2.82 -23.30 -11.52
CA TRP A 120 2.19 -23.57 -10.21
C TRP A 120 2.13 -22.34 -9.28
N LEU A 121 2.75 -21.22 -9.66
CA LEU A 121 2.79 -19.98 -8.88
C LEU A 121 2.11 -18.88 -9.69
N LYS A 122 0.89 -18.51 -9.31
CA LYS A 122 0.03 -17.58 -10.05
C LYS A 122 0.02 -16.22 -9.39
N PRO A 123 0.57 -15.17 -10.02
CA PRO A 123 0.52 -13.83 -9.47
C PRO A 123 -0.91 -13.27 -9.52
N LEU A 124 -1.34 -12.63 -8.44
CA LEU A 124 -2.51 -11.76 -8.45
C LEU A 124 -2.09 -10.35 -8.91
N PRO A 125 -2.98 -9.60 -9.57
CA PRO A 125 -2.71 -8.21 -9.91
C PRO A 125 -2.31 -7.39 -8.69
N SER A 126 -1.25 -6.58 -8.82
CA SER A 126 -0.76 -5.76 -7.71
C SER A 126 -0.41 -4.34 -8.16
N GLN A 127 -0.78 -3.37 -7.34
CA GLN A 127 -0.36 -1.97 -7.40
C GLN A 127 0.39 -1.58 -6.12
N ALA A 128 1.01 -2.55 -5.44
CA ALA A 128 1.83 -2.35 -4.24
C ALA A 128 3.31 -2.68 -4.53
N ASN A 129 4.17 -2.58 -3.53
CA ASN A 129 5.56 -3.02 -3.61
C ASN A 129 5.74 -4.53 -3.32
N PHE A 130 4.70 -5.31 -3.52
CA PHE A 130 4.71 -6.77 -3.36
C PHE A 130 3.70 -7.42 -4.32
N VAL A 131 3.82 -8.72 -4.51
CA VAL A 131 2.83 -9.53 -5.22
C VAL A 131 2.35 -10.67 -4.31
N LEU A 132 1.04 -10.88 -4.26
CA LEU A 132 0.45 -12.06 -3.68
C LEU A 132 0.34 -13.14 -4.76
N PHE A 133 0.88 -14.33 -4.48
CA PHE A 133 0.86 -15.45 -5.40
C PHE A 133 -0.02 -16.56 -4.85
N ALA A 134 -0.93 -17.08 -5.66
CA ALA A 134 -1.59 -18.33 -5.38
C ALA A 134 -0.62 -19.48 -5.68
N VAL A 135 -0.54 -20.45 -4.79
CA VAL A 135 0.27 -21.66 -4.91
C VAL A 135 -0.64 -22.83 -5.27
N GLU A 136 -0.43 -23.45 -6.43
CA GLU A 136 -1.25 -24.55 -6.94
C GLU A 136 -0.51 -25.89 -6.85
N GLY A 137 -1.26 -26.95 -6.58
CA GLY A 137 -0.75 -28.32 -6.58
C GLY A 137 0.20 -28.72 -5.44
N ARG A 138 0.41 -27.80 -4.46
CA ARG A 138 1.23 -28.04 -3.27
C ARG A 138 0.86 -27.06 -2.15
N PRO A 139 1.14 -27.40 -0.85
CA PRO A 139 0.87 -26.48 0.25
C PRO A 139 1.78 -25.23 0.19
N ALA A 140 1.21 -24.03 0.29
CA ALA A 140 2.00 -22.79 0.30
C ALA A 140 2.92 -22.69 1.52
N LYS A 141 2.54 -23.32 2.65
CA LYS A 141 3.36 -23.44 3.86
C LYS A 141 4.68 -24.15 3.57
N ASP A 142 4.63 -25.25 2.81
CA ASP A 142 5.82 -26.04 2.49
C ASP A 142 6.75 -25.30 1.51
N VAL A 143 6.16 -24.56 0.57
CA VAL A 143 6.92 -23.67 -0.33
C VAL A 143 7.66 -22.59 0.47
N ALA A 144 6.98 -21.93 1.41
CA ALA A 144 7.59 -20.91 2.27
C ALA A 144 8.71 -21.51 3.15
N ALA A 145 8.51 -22.71 3.70
CA ALA A 145 9.51 -23.42 4.50
C ALA A 145 10.73 -23.81 3.64
N ALA A 146 10.53 -24.34 2.43
CA ALA A 146 11.59 -24.70 1.51
C ALA A 146 12.40 -23.47 1.04
N LEU A 147 11.75 -22.33 0.79
CA LEU A 147 12.44 -21.09 0.46
C LEU A 147 13.26 -20.59 1.66
N ARG A 148 12.70 -20.62 2.86
CA ARG A 148 13.40 -20.24 4.10
C ARG A 148 14.66 -21.07 4.32
N SER A 149 14.64 -22.38 4.08
CA SER A 149 15.82 -23.25 4.22
C SER A 149 16.95 -22.89 3.24
N LYS A 150 16.61 -22.17 2.16
CA LYS A 150 17.56 -21.64 1.17
C LYS A 150 17.91 -20.15 1.41
N GLY A 151 17.53 -19.57 2.55
CA GLY A 151 17.78 -18.17 2.89
C GLY A 151 16.84 -17.16 2.24
N VAL A 152 15.78 -17.61 1.54
CA VAL A 152 14.79 -16.72 0.91
C VAL A 152 13.55 -16.63 1.80
N LEU A 153 13.29 -15.43 2.33
CA LEU A 153 12.16 -15.17 3.22
C LEU A 153 10.98 -14.62 2.42
N VAL A 154 9.87 -15.35 2.42
CA VAL A 154 8.59 -14.91 1.89
C VAL A 154 7.55 -14.88 3.00
N ARG A 155 6.49 -14.11 2.83
CA ARG A 155 5.40 -14.07 3.81
C ARG A 155 4.37 -15.15 3.49
N TYR A 156 4.18 -16.09 4.40
CA TYR A 156 3.07 -17.02 4.48
C TYR A 156 2.07 -16.54 5.54
N TYR A 157 0.79 -16.84 5.35
CA TYR A 157 -0.28 -16.48 6.28
C TYR A 157 -0.97 -17.77 6.75
N ASP A 158 -0.88 -18.05 8.05
CA ASP A 158 -1.58 -19.18 8.68
C ASP A 158 -3.05 -18.79 8.96
N ARG A 159 -3.80 -18.58 7.88
CA ARG A 159 -5.22 -18.21 7.88
C ARG A 159 -5.93 -18.98 6.79
N THR A 160 -7.15 -19.42 7.03
CA THR A 160 -7.93 -20.27 6.11
C THR A 160 -8.12 -19.63 4.73
N ASP A 161 -8.37 -18.31 4.69
CA ASP A 161 -8.59 -17.54 3.47
C ASP A 161 -7.30 -17.26 2.66
N LEU A 162 -6.13 -17.38 3.30
CA LEU A 162 -4.81 -17.12 2.70
C LEU A 162 -3.86 -18.32 2.76
N ALA A 163 -4.33 -19.49 3.19
CA ALA A 163 -3.50 -20.68 3.39
C ALA A 163 -2.81 -21.18 2.10
N ASN A 164 -3.37 -20.84 0.93
CA ASN A 164 -2.80 -21.22 -0.37
C ASN A 164 -2.00 -20.08 -1.04
N TYR A 165 -1.61 -19.06 -0.28
CA TYR A 165 -0.92 -17.91 -0.82
C TYR A 165 0.42 -17.66 -0.14
N ILE A 166 1.36 -17.11 -0.92
CA ILE A 166 2.59 -16.49 -0.41
C ILE A 166 2.70 -15.06 -0.95
N ARG A 167 3.21 -14.14 -0.13
CA ARG A 167 3.53 -12.77 -0.58
C ARG A 167 5.03 -12.63 -0.74
N ILE A 168 5.45 -12.10 -1.88
CA ILE A 168 6.83 -11.79 -2.21
C ILE A 168 6.94 -10.27 -2.41
N SER A 169 7.95 -9.65 -1.76
CA SER A 169 8.23 -8.21 -1.80
C SER A 169 9.63 -7.98 -2.33
#